data_e12f60253beac4408d0c5d608d0053fc
#
_entry.id   e12f60253beac4408d0c5d608d0053fc
#
_cell.length_a   1.000
_cell.length_b   1.000
_cell.length_c   1.000
_cell.angle_alpha   90.00
_cell.angle_beta   90.00
_cell.angle_gamma   90.00
#
_symmetry.space_group_name_H-M   'P 1'
#
loop_
_entity.id
_entity.type
_entity.pdbx_description
1 polymer ?
#
loop_
_entity_poly.entity_id
_entity_poly.type
_entity_poly.pdbx_seq_one_letter_code
_entity_poly.pdbx_strand_id
1 'polypeptide(L)'
;MTSKTSHSPKQSRRSKAGKSVSTASGHSTAQPANGGRHAQIDVDADEFAFGRSAIGGPQSEVERHDRVGGETALANDADPLHQHTGQHWSDLDWPVVIWIGLIHAAALVAPFFFSWSGLAICVVLSWATGSLGVCLGYHRLLTHGSFSTTRAVKMFYAWMGGVSGEGSALHWVANHRKHHAFSDIEGDPHTPYDGGVWSHILWMFPRRDAAELEAHCRRWAPDLYKDPGILFLHKTFLLWHVVIGAALLFAGAAIYDWRTGVSWLLWGLAVRMVYVFHVTWFVNSATHIWGYRNYETNDNSRNLWWVGLLAFGEGWHNNHHAFQRMAKHGHRWWEFDTTYWMILVMEKLGLAWNVVKTPRGGRTTVA
;
A
#
# COMPACT_ATOMS: atom_id res chain seq x y z
N MET A 1 -12.50 25.64 -69.09
CA MET A 1 -12.13 27.02 -69.47
C MET A 1 -11.12 27.45 -68.47
N THR A 2 -9.89 27.34 -68.81
CA THR A 2 -8.86 28.39 -69.10
C THR A 2 -8.45 29.11 -67.81
N SER A 3 -7.21 29.26 -67.37
CA SER A 3 -5.90 29.21 -67.97
C SER A 3 -4.98 29.97 -67.01
N LYS A 4 -3.81 29.37 -66.60
CA LYS A 4 -2.41 29.91 -66.78
C LYS A 4 -2.17 31.32 -66.19
N THR A 5 -1.06 31.68 -65.58
CA THR A 5 0.40 31.43 -65.70
C THR A 5 1.12 32.20 -64.59
N SER A 6 2.10 31.67 -63.89
CA SER A 6 3.55 31.68 -64.00
C SER A 6 4.23 33.07 -63.90
N HIS A 7 5.17 33.25 -63.00
CA HIS A 7 6.57 33.53 -63.26
C HIS A 7 7.38 33.82 -61.95
N SER A 8 8.43 33.08 -61.76
CA SER A 8 9.71 33.44 -61.10
C SER A 8 10.64 33.96 -62.21
N PRO A 9 11.85 34.55 -62.04
CA PRO A 9 12.90 34.31 -61.07
C PRO A 9 13.94 35.51 -60.88
N LYS A 10 15.09 35.10 -60.20
CA LYS A 10 16.50 35.62 -60.31
C LYS A 10 16.98 36.53 -59.19
N GLN A 11 17.92 36.07 -58.39
CA GLN A 11 19.39 35.91 -58.45
C GLN A 11 20.16 37.25 -58.49
N SER A 12 21.11 37.37 -57.56
CA SER A 12 22.57 37.55 -57.79
C SER A 12 23.24 38.24 -56.59
N ARG A 13 24.15 37.60 -55.90
CA ARG A 13 25.60 37.41 -56.07
C ARG A 13 26.47 38.54 -55.51
N ARG A 14 27.48 38.08 -54.77
CA ARG A 14 28.90 38.54 -54.60
C ARG A 14 29.16 39.57 -53.49
N SER A 15 30.22 39.53 -52.77
CA SER A 15 31.41 38.67 -52.51
C SER A 15 32.44 39.48 -51.73
N LYS A 16 33.35 38.79 -51.07
CA LYS A 16 34.75 39.11 -50.70
C LYS A 16 34.94 39.87 -49.39
N ALA A 17 35.53 39.27 -48.41
CA ALA A 17 36.94 38.85 -48.19
C ALA A 17 37.76 39.89 -47.42
N GLY A 18 38.43 39.43 -46.39
CA GLY A 18 39.70 40.03 -45.96
C GLY A 18 40.04 39.89 -44.47
N LYS A 19 40.84 38.89 -44.14
CA LYS A 19 42.05 38.85 -43.29
C LYS A 19 42.03 39.51 -41.89
N SER A 20 42.16 38.76 -40.85
CA SER A 20 43.36 38.19 -40.18
C SER A 20 43.76 38.91 -38.89
N VAL A 21 44.19 38.07 -37.93
CA VAL A 21 45.20 38.23 -36.87
C VAL A 21 44.69 38.47 -35.43
N SER A 22 44.70 37.39 -34.65
CA SER A 22 45.41 37.15 -33.36
C SER A 22 45.20 38.12 -32.21
N THR A 23 44.69 37.67 -31.10
CA THR A 23 45.44 37.31 -29.91
C THR A 23 44.48 36.92 -28.75
N ALA A 24 44.98 36.07 -27.88
CA ALA A 24 44.38 35.41 -26.78
C ALA A 24 43.80 36.34 -25.69
N SER A 25 42.68 35.93 -25.06
CA SER A 25 42.56 35.84 -23.62
C SER A 25 41.16 35.38 -23.25
N GLY A 26 41.08 34.51 -22.24
CA GLY A 26 39.91 33.74 -21.86
C GLY A 26 38.72 34.57 -21.39
N HIS A 27 37.56 34.09 -21.75
CA HIS A 27 36.36 34.36 -20.96
C HIS A 27 35.42 33.18 -21.07
N SER A 28 35.10 32.66 -19.88
CA SER A 28 34.07 31.68 -19.58
C SER A 28 32.73 32.12 -20.14
N THR A 29 32.18 31.35 -21.09
CA THR A 29 30.78 31.49 -21.48
C THR A 29 29.92 30.54 -20.73
N ALA A 30 29.13 31.08 -19.81
CA ALA A 30 28.03 30.38 -19.16
C ALA A 30 26.93 30.07 -20.17
N GLN A 31 26.61 28.79 -20.34
CA GLN A 31 25.37 28.36 -21.00
C GLN A 31 24.18 28.55 -20.06
N PRO A 32 22.98 28.93 -20.54
CA PRO A 32 21.80 28.97 -19.69
C PRO A 32 21.30 27.57 -19.44
N ALA A 33 21.38 27.14 -18.18
CA ALA A 33 20.81 25.90 -17.69
C ALA A 33 19.28 26.04 -17.64
N ASN A 34 18.62 25.39 -18.58
CA ASN A 34 17.19 25.12 -18.50
C ASN A 34 16.99 23.82 -17.70
N GLY A 35 16.95 23.95 -16.38
CA GLY A 35 16.78 22.84 -15.45
C GLY A 35 15.53 23.03 -14.60
N GLY A 36 14.41 22.48 -15.05
CA GLY A 36 13.27 22.26 -14.19
C GLY A 36 13.69 21.38 -13.00
N ARG A 37 13.83 21.98 -11.82
CA ARG A 37 14.11 21.26 -10.59
C ARG A 37 12.86 20.46 -10.24
N HIS A 38 12.86 19.18 -10.56
CA HIS A 38 12.03 18.22 -9.85
C HIS A 38 12.49 18.24 -8.40
N ALA A 39 11.60 18.61 -7.49
CA ALA A 39 11.85 18.51 -6.06
C ALA A 39 12.00 17.02 -5.73
N GLN A 40 13.24 16.58 -5.61
CA GLN A 40 13.61 15.25 -5.15
C GLN A 40 13.34 15.23 -3.66
N ILE A 41 12.34 14.49 -3.23
CA ILE A 41 12.15 14.16 -1.82
C ILE A 41 13.06 12.97 -1.58
N ASP A 42 14.31 13.25 -1.20
CA ASP A 42 15.20 12.25 -0.64
C ASP A 42 14.64 11.88 0.74
N VAL A 43 13.95 10.75 0.79
CA VAL A 43 13.63 10.10 2.05
C VAL A 43 14.89 9.35 2.41
N ASP A 44 15.64 9.88 3.39
CA ASP A 44 16.85 9.25 3.88
C ASP A 44 16.57 7.80 4.25
N ALA A 45 17.34 6.89 3.65
CA ALA A 45 17.16 5.44 3.79
C ALA A 45 17.42 4.95 5.24
N ASP A 46 18.00 5.81 6.07
CA ASP A 46 18.38 5.50 7.45
C ASP A 46 17.31 5.87 8.48
N GLU A 47 16.32 6.73 8.13
CA GLU A 47 15.25 7.11 9.05
C GLU A 47 14.19 5.99 9.25
N PHE A 48 14.21 4.94 8.40
CA PHE A 48 13.33 3.77 8.51
C PHE A 48 13.96 2.53 9.16
N ALA A 49 15.13 2.68 9.77
CA ALA A 49 15.71 1.64 10.63
C ALA A 49 15.02 1.59 11.99
N PHE A 50 13.70 1.45 11.98
CA PHE A 50 12.93 1.23 13.21
C PHE A 50 13.26 -0.14 13.80
N GLY A 51 13.86 -0.14 14.97
CA GLY A 51 13.82 -1.28 15.88
C GLY A 51 15.04 -2.19 15.92
N ARG A 52 16.19 -1.88 15.31
CA ARG A 52 17.40 -2.73 15.45
C ARG A 52 18.39 -2.30 16.52
N SER A 53 18.17 -1.21 17.24
CA SER A 53 19.13 -0.74 18.25
C SER A 53 18.79 -1.11 19.70
N ALA A 54 17.70 -1.84 19.95
CA ALA A 54 17.27 -2.18 21.31
C ALA A 54 16.98 -3.66 21.58
N ILE A 55 17.18 -4.58 20.59
CA ILE A 55 16.99 -6.00 20.87
C ILE A 55 18.30 -6.71 20.51
N GLY A 56 19.05 -7.10 21.55
CA GLY A 56 20.27 -7.87 21.44
C GLY A 56 20.06 -9.19 20.72
N GLY A 57 21.08 -9.63 19.96
CA GLY A 57 21.11 -10.91 19.25
C GLY A 57 21.01 -12.12 20.18
N PRO A 58 20.93 -13.34 19.60
CA PRO A 58 20.67 -14.56 20.33
C PRO A 58 21.80 -14.86 21.32
N GLN A 59 21.51 -14.82 22.61
CA GLN A 59 22.36 -15.38 23.63
C GLN A 59 21.93 -16.83 23.88
N SER A 60 22.87 -17.71 23.58
CA SER A 60 22.89 -19.09 24.07
C SER A 60 22.92 -19.11 25.58
N GLU A 61 22.09 -19.98 26.15
CA GLU A 61 22.15 -20.65 27.46
C GLU A 61 22.72 -19.95 28.71
N VAL A 62 21.87 -20.05 29.79
CA VAL A 62 22.23 -20.12 31.21
C VAL A 62 22.76 -18.83 31.82
N GLU A 63 21.84 -18.15 32.52
CA GLU A 63 22.03 -17.82 33.95
C GLU A 63 20.80 -17.10 34.47
N ARG A 64 20.00 -17.79 35.30
CA ARG A 64 19.08 -17.15 36.24
C ARG A 64 19.89 -16.54 37.36
N HIS A 65 19.97 -15.24 37.40
CA HIS A 65 20.13 -14.49 38.65
C HIS A 65 19.68 -13.04 38.49
N ASP A 66 18.71 -12.70 39.33
CA ASP A 66 18.39 -11.41 39.92
C ASP A 66 18.76 -10.12 39.13
N ARG A 67 17.78 -9.56 38.44
CA ARG A 67 17.74 -8.11 38.20
C ARG A 67 16.40 -7.53 38.61
N VAL A 68 16.33 -7.07 39.83
CA VAL A 68 15.37 -6.07 40.27
C VAL A 68 15.87 -4.72 39.74
N GLY A 69 15.04 -4.01 38.99
CA GLY A 69 15.25 -2.59 38.66
C GLY A 69 15.59 -2.32 37.21
N GLY A 70 14.59 -2.12 36.36
CA GLY A 70 14.75 -1.61 34.98
C GLY A 70 13.57 -1.83 34.05
N GLU A 71 12.43 -2.27 34.55
CA GLU A 71 11.30 -2.76 33.73
C GLU A 71 10.16 -1.74 33.48
N THR A 72 10.36 -0.46 33.71
CA THR A 72 9.20 0.46 33.75
C THR A 72 8.91 1.23 32.46
N ALA A 73 9.67 1.06 31.36
CA ALA A 73 9.44 1.83 30.12
C ALA A 73 8.78 1.05 28.98
N LEU A 74 8.83 -0.29 28.99
CA LEU A 74 8.22 -1.13 27.93
C LEU A 74 6.92 -1.81 28.36
N ALA A 75 6.68 -1.97 29.66
CA ALA A 75 5.51 -2.66 30.19
C ALA A 75 4.20 -1.85 30.11
N ASN A 76 4.27 -0.52 29.88
CA ASN A 76 3.07 0.31 29.71
C ASN A 76 2.57 0.39 28.26
N ASP A 77 3.19 -0.35 27.33
CA ASP A 77 2.79 -0.44 25.94
C ASP A 77 2.01 -1.73 25.61
N ALA A 78 1.61 -2.51 26.62
CA ALA A 78 0.65 -3.58 26.44
C ALA A 78 -0.63 -2.97 25.87
N ASP A 79 -0.89 -3.26 24.58
CA ASP A 79 -2.11 -2.83 23.90
C ASP A 79 -3.29 -3.42 24.70
N PRO A 80 -4.25 -2.59 25.17
CA PRO A 80 -5.44 -3.11 25.87
C PRO A 80 -6.19 -4.18 25.07
N LEU A 81 -5.91 -4.31 23.78
CA LEU A 81 -6.49 -5.32 22.89
C LEU A 81 -6.11 -6.77 23.21
N HIS A 82 -5.05 -7.03 23.99
CA HIS A 82 -4.65 -8.40 24.34
C HIS A 82 -5.42 -9.00 25.52
N GLN A 83 -6.30 -8.23 26.17
CA GLN A 83 -7.18 -8.77 27.21
C GLN A 83 -8.52 -9.23 26.60
N HIS A 84 -8.51 -10.35 25.89
CA HIS A 84 -9.71 -10.89 25.21
C HIS A 84 -10.70 -11.60 26.14
N THR A 85 -10.41 -11.73 27.41
CA THR A 85 -11.29 -12.36 28.37
C THR A 85 -12.28 -11.33 28.91
N GLY A 86 -13.47 -11.27 28.31
CA GLY A 86 -14.58 -10.50 28.84
C GLY A 86 -15.01 -9.26 28.08
N GLN A 87 -14.83 -9.23 26.75
CA GLN A 87 -15.35 -8.11 25.93
C GLN A 87 -16.87 -8.03 26.03
N HIS A 88 -17.36 -6.90 26.53
CA HIS A 88 -18.78 -6.56 26.54
C HIS A 88 -19.18 -5.91 25.22
N TRP A 89 -20.47 -5.97 24.87
CA TRP A 89 -21.02 -5.26 23.69
C TRP A 89 -20.77 -3.76 23.72
N SER A 90 -20.54 -3.17 24.90
CA SER A 90 -20.15 -1.76 25.10
C SER A 90 -18.73 -1.45 24.58
N ASP A 91 -17.88 -2.47 24.47
CA ASP A 91 -16.44 -2.31 24.15
C ASP A 91 -16.17 -2.46 22.66
N LEU A 92 -17.24 -2.55 21.84
CA LEU A 92 -17.15 -2.63 20.40
C LEU A 92 -17.16 -1.25 19.75
N ASP A 93 -16.36 -1.10 18.70
CA ASP A 93 -16.44 0.04 17.75
C ASP A 93 -17.64 -0.17 16.83
N TRP A 94 -18.82 0.21 17.28
CA TRP A 94 -20.07 0.04 16.52
C TRP A 94 -20.03 0.67 15.13
N PRO A 95 -19.45 1.86 14.89
CA PRO A 95 -19.23 2.36 13.53
C PRO A 95 -18.53 1.37 12.61
N VAL A 96 -17.46 0.72 13.06
CA VAL A 96 -16.73 -0.30 12.27
C VAL A 96 -17.59 -1.55 12.07
N VAL A 97 -18.22 -2.07 13.14
CA VAL A 97 -19.08 -3.26 13.07
C VAL A 97 -20.25 -3.03 12.09
N ILE A 98 -20.92 -1.87 12.18
CA ILE A 98 -22.04 -1.52 11.30
C ILE A 98 -21.53 -1.35 9.87
N TRP A 99 -20.43 -0.67 9.65
CA TRP A 99 -19.83 -0.49 8.32
C TRP A 99 -19.57 -1.83 7.64
N ILE A 100 -18.82 -2.71 8.29
CA ILE A 100 -18.49 -4.04 7.76
C ILE A 100 -19.77 -4.86 7.55
N GLY A 101 -20.71 -4.86 8.52
CA GLY A 101 -21.98 -5.57 8.43
C GLY A 101 -22.85 -5.11 7.27
N LEU A 102 -23.01 -3.80 7.08
CA LEU A 102 -23.80 -3.24 5.98
C LEU A 102 -23.21 -3.56 4.60
N ILE A 103 -21.89 -3.52 4.46
CA ILE A 103 -21.22 -3.87 3.20
C ILE A 103 -21.44 -5.36 2.88
N HIS A 104 -21.34 -6.25 3.87
CA HIS A 104 -21.63 -7.68 3.67
C HIS A 104 -23.11 -7.93 3.35
N ALA A 105 -24.02 -7.27 4.05
CA ALA A 105 -25.45 -7.37 3.77
C ALA A 105 -25.78 -6.89 2.35
N ALA A 106 -25.21 -5.77 1.91
CA ALA A 106 -25.38 -5.26 0.54
C ALA A 106 -24.79 -6.23 -0.51
N ALA A 107 -23.66 -6.87 -0.21
CA ALA A 107 -23.07 -7.88 -1.11
C ALA A 107 -23.98 -9.12 -1.25
N LEU A 108 -24.69 -9.54 -0.18
CA LEU A 108 -25.67 -10.64 -0.25
C LEU A 108 -26.89 -10.30 -1.12
N VAL A 109 -27.22 -9.02 -1.27
CA VAL A 109 -28.31 -8.55 -2.16
C VAL A 109 -27.86 -8.48 -3.62
N ALA A 110 -26.57 -8.33 -3.91
CA ALA A 110 -26.04 -8.14 -5.25
C ALA A 110 -26.48 -9.19 -6.29
N PRO A 111 -26.58 -10.49 -5.98
CA PRO A 111 -27.03 -11.49 -6.96
C PRO A 111 -28.42 -11.21 -7.56
N PHE A 112 -29.32 -10.57 -6.81
CA PHE A 112 -30.67 -10.19 -7.32
C PHE A 112 -30.63 -9.06 -8.36
N PHE A 113 -29.50 -8.34 -8.42
CA PHE A 113 -29.23 -7.27 -9.38
C PHE A 113 -28.01 -7.59 -10.26
N PHE A 114 -27.85 -8.85 -10.64
CA PHE A 114 -26.74 -9.25 -11.47
C PHE A 114 -26.80 -8.60 -12.87
N SER A 115 -25.64 -8.10 -13.31
CA SER A 115 -25.37 -7.77 -14.71
C SER A 115 -23.91 -8.08 -15.06
N TRP A 116 -23.63 -8.45 -16.30
CA TRP A 116 -22.26 -8.71 -16.76
C TRP A 116 -21.37 -7.46 -16.65
N SER A 117 -21.92 -6.29 -16.91
CA SER A 117 -21.20 -5.02 -16.74
C SER A 117 -20.89 -4.72 -15.26
N GLY A 118 -21.82 -5.04 -14.34
CA GLY A 118 -21.59 -4.94 -12.90
C GLY A 118 -20.48 -5.87 -12.42
N LEU A 119 -20.48 -7.12 -12.90
CA LEU A 119 -19.39 -8.08 -12.62
C LEU A 119 -18.04 -7.59 -13.18
N ALA A 120 -18.01 -7.08 -14.41
CA ALA A 120 -16.78 -6.53 -15.01
C ALA A 120 -16.23 -5.36 -14.19
N ILE A 121 -17.10 -4.43 -13.74
CA ILE A 121 -16.72 -3.33 -12.84
C ILE A 121 -16.18 -3.87 -11.51
N CYS A 122 -16.85 -4.87 -10.92
CA CYS A 122 -16.38 -5.51 -9.68
C CYS A 122 -14.95 -6.05 -9.84
N VAL A 123 -14.68 -6.80 -10.90
CA VAL A 123 -13.34 -7.39 -11.17
C VAL A 123 -12.28 -6.30 -11.36
N VAL A 124 -12.58 -5.29 -12.22
CA VAL A 124 -11.64 -4.20 -12.49
C VAL A 124 -11.35 -3.39 -11.24
N LEU A 125 -12.38 -3.02 -10.46
CA LEU A 125 -12.20 -2.24 -9.25
C LEU A 125 -11.58 -3.07 -8.11
N SER A 126 -11.83 -4.39 -8.03
CA SER A 126 -11.12 -5.27 -7.09
C SER A 126 -9.62 -5.28 -7.36
N TRP A 127 -9.23 -5.43 -8.62
CA TRP A 127 -7.84 -5.33 -9.00
C TRP A 127 -7.26 -3.93 -8.74
N ALA A 128 -7.96 -2.87 -9.13
CA ALA A 128 -7.46 -1.51 -8.95
C ALA A 128 -7.29 -1.15 -7.46
N THR A 129 -8.31 -1.40 -6.63
CA THR A 129 -8.26 -1.01 -5.22
C THR A 129 -7.48 -2.01 -4.35
N GLY A 130 -7.54 -3.30 -4.63
CA GLY A 130 -6.78 -4.34 -3.94
C GLY A 130 -5.30 -4.33 -4.36
N SER A 131 -5.01 -4.59 -5.65
CA SER A 131 -3.61 -4.67 -6.12
C SER A 131 -2.90 -3.32 -6.11
N LEU A 132 -3.47 -2.28 -6.74
CA LEU A 132 -2.79 -1.00 -6.86
C LEU A 132 -3.00 -0.12 -5.62
N GLY A 133 -4.19 -0.19 -4.98
CA GLY A 133 -4.47 0.61 -3.79
C GLY A 133 -3.82 0.03 -2.53
N VAL A 134 -4.18 -1.19 -2.14
CA VAL A 134 -3.68 -1.82 -0.90
C VAL A 134 -2.27 -2.37 -1.09
N CYS A 135 -2.07 -3.32 -2.01
CA CYS A 135 -0.79 -4.04 -2.11
C CYS A 135 0.36 -3.14 -2.59
N LEU A 136 0.16 -2.34 -3.63
CA LEU A 136 1.20 -1.45 -4.14
C LEU A 136 1.26 -0.16 -3.31
N GLY A 137 0.10 0.50 -3.07
CA GLY A 137 0.02 1.81 -2.43
C GLY A 137 0.28 1.75 -0.93
N TYR A 138 -0.60 1.10 -0.18
CA TYR A 138 -0.49 1.05 1.28
C TYR A 138 0.70 0.22 1.74
N HIS A 139 0.83 -0.99 1.20
CA HIS A 139 1.80 -1.95 1.67
C HIS A 139 3.22 -1.63 1.18
N ARG A 140 3.48 -1.73 -0.13
CA ARG A 140 4.86 -1.64 -0.65
C ARG A 140 5.38 -0.20 -0.70
N LEU A 141 4.53 0.79 -1.03
CA LEU A 141 4.97 2.19 -1.12
C LEU A 141 4.97 2.88 0.24
N LEU A 142 3.81 2.94 0.94
CA LEU A 142 3.66 3.76 2.14
C LEU A 142 4.19 3.09 3.40
N THR A 143 4.08 1.75 3.53
CA THR A 143 4.59 1.03 4.70
C THR A 143 6.08 0.76 4.59
N HIS A 144 6.51 0.10 3.51
CA HIS A 144 7.86 -0.47 3.42
C HIS A 144 8.84 0.37 2.60
N GLY A 145 8.37 1.40 1.87
CA GLY A 145 9.24 2.20 1.01
C GLY A 145 10.01 1.35 -0.01
N SER A 146 9.34 0.35 -0.60
CA SER A 146 9.93 -0.59 -1.55
C SER A 146 10.38 0.06 -2.85
N PHE A 147 9.90 1.26 -3.14
CA PHE A 147 10.29 2.11 -4.25
C PHE A 147 9.95 3.57 -3.94
N SER A 148 10.50 4.48 -4.74
CA SER A 148 10.20 5.92 -4.68
C SER A 148 9.30 6.33 -5.84
N THR A 149 8.50 7.40 -5.64
CA THR A 149 7.62 7.96 -6.67
C THR A 149 7.34 9.44 -6.44
N THR A 150 6.66 10.10 -7.37
CA THR A 150 6.25 11.50 -7.20
C THR A 150 5.15 11.64 -6.15
N ARG A 151 5.02 12.84 -5.55
CA ARG A 151 3.95 13.14 -4.60
C ARG A 151 2.55 12.90 -5.19
N ALA A 152 2.32 13.27 -6.44
CA ALA A 152 1.02 13.07 -7.10
C ALA A 152 0.66 11.58 -7.21
N VAL A 153 1.60 10.74 -7.62
CA VAL A 153 1.43 9.29 -7.73
C VAL A 153 1.24 8.67 -6.34
N LYS A 154 2.02 9.11 -5.34
CA LYS A 154 1.84 8.69 -3.93
C LYS A 154 0.42 8.98 -3.43
N MET A 155 -0.09 10.20 -3.66
CA MET A 155 -1.44 10.58 -3.23
C MET A 155 -2.52 9.80 -3.98
N PHE A 156 -2.34 9.54 -5.28
CA PHE A 156 -3.25 8.74 -6.08
C PHE A 156 -3.39 7.30 -5.52
N TYR A 157 -2.27 6.64 -5.22
CA TYR A 157 -2.31 5.29 -4.64
C TYR A 157 -2.81 5.27 -3.19
N ALA A 158 -2.51 6.32 -2.40
CA ALA A 158 -3.08 6.47 -1.07
C ALA A 158 -4.61 6.64 -1.11
N TRP A 159 -5.13 7.42 -2.06
CA TRP A 159 -6.57 7.54 -2.29
C TRP A 159 -7.18 6.21 -2.75
N MET A 160 -6.57 5.53 -3.72
CA MET A 160 -7.05 4.27 -4.26
C MET A 160 -7.09 3.16 -3.18
N GLY A 161 -6.09 3.11 -2.29
CA GLY A 161 -6.11 2.25 -1.11
C GLY A 161 -7.25 2.61 -0.15
N GLY A 162 -7.54 3.91 0.06
CA GLY A 162 -8.69 4.34 0.85
C GLY A 162 -10.02 3.85 0.27
N VAL A 163 -10.17 3.91 -1.04
CA VAL A 163 -11.37 3.42 -1.75
C VAL A 163 -11.56 1.91 -1.62
N SER A 164 -10.54 1.14 -1.26
CA SER A 164 -10.68 -0.30 -0.98
C SER A 164 -11.66 -0.61 0.15
N GLY A 165 -11.79 0.31 1.12
CA GLY A 165 -12.59 0.14 2.32
C GLY A 165 -11.82 -0.41 3.53
N GLU A 166 -10.53 -0.74 3.38
CA GLU A 166 -9.63 -1.28 4.41
C GLU A 166 -9.21 -0.26 5.50
N GLY A 167 -9.85 0.91 5.53
CA GLY A 167 -9.47 2.03 6.37
C GLY A 167 -8.58 3.04 5.64
N SER A 168 -8.28 4.15 6.33
CA SER A 168 -7.39 5.16 5.76
C SER A 168 -5.94 4.71 5.74
N ALA A 169 -5.14 5.27 4.81
CA ALA A 169 -3.71 4.99 4.71
C ALA A 169 -2.98 5.15 6.06
N LEU A 170 -3.37 6.15 6.84
CA LEU A 170 -2.75 6.45 8.14
C LEU A 170 -2.94 5.29 9.12
N HIS A 171 -4.18 4.80 9.31
CA HIS A 171 -4.49 3.72 10.22
C HIS A 171 -3.94 2.37 9.74
N TRP A 172 -4.11 2.08 8.45
CA TRP A 172 -3.64 0.83 7.86
C TRP A 172 -2.12 0.67 8.01
N VAL A 173 -1.36 1.71 7.63
CA VAL A 173 0.11 1.69 7.73
C VAL A 173 0.58 1.63 9.18
N ALA A 174 -0.07 2.35 10.09
CA ALA A 174 0.29 2.30 11.52
C ALA A 174 0.10 0.88 12.11
N ASN A 175 -1.04 0.23 11.84
CA ASN A 175 -1.28 -1.14 12.26
C ASN A 175 -0.28 -2.11 11.65
N HIS A 176 0.01 -1.99 10.35
CA HIS A 176 0.89 -2.91 9.65
C HIS A 176 2.36 -2.78 10.08
N ARG A 177 2.84 -1.56 10.33
CA ARG A 177 4.19 -1.36 10.89
C ARG A 177 4.30 -1.90 12.32
N LYS A 178 3.22 -1.77 13.13
CA LYS A 178 3.16 -2.39 14.46
C LYS A 178 3.18 -3.92 14.35
N HIS A 179 2.42 -4.51 13.43
CA HIS A 179 2.45 -5.94 13.14
C HIS A 179 3.88 -6.43 12.83
N HIS A 180 4.61 -5.77 11.93
CA HIS A 180 5.98 -6.16 11.63
C HIS A 180 6.96 -6.02 12.81
N ALA A 181 6.69 -5.13 13.74
CA ALA A 181 7.51 -4.98 14.95
C ALA A 181 7.25 -6.09 16.00
N PHE A 182 6.01 -6.61 16.03
CA PHE A 182 5.55 -7.58 17.03
C PHE A 182 4.96 -8.86 16.42
N SER A 183 5.26 -9.17 15.16
CA SER A 183 4.65 -10.28 14.42
C SER A 183 4.62 -11.57 15.24
N ASP A 184 3.42 -12.08 15.49
CA ASP A 184 3.12 -13.31 16.22
C ASP A 184 3.58 -13.33 17.71
N ILE A 185 3.84 -12.17 18.29
CA ILE A 185 4.12 -12.03 19.73
C ILE A 185 3.15 -11.03 20.38
N GLU A 186 3.23 -10.87 21.69
CA GLU A 186 2.43 -9.88 22.43
C GLU A 186 2.64 -8.47 21.85
N GLY A 187 1.53 -7.77 21.56
CA GLY A 187 1.52 -6.47 20.91
C GLY A 187 1.18 -6.51 19.42
N ASP A 188 1.17 -7.67 18.77
CA ASP A 188 0.69 -7.81 17.39
C ASP A 188 -0.82 -7.58 17.32
N PRO A 189 -1.33 -6.62 16.52
CA PRO A 189 -2.76 -6.33 16.49
C PRO A 189 -3.64 -7.49 15.99
N HIS A 190 -3.10 -8.44 15.24
CA HIS A 190 -3.88 -9.51 14.62
C HIS A 190 -3.16 -10.86 14.61
N THR A 191 -2.46 -11.19 15.68
CA THR A 191 -1.80 -12.50 15.80
C THR A 191 -2.80 -13.66 15.75
N PRO A 192 -2.54 -14.73 14.96
CA PRO A 192 -3.36 -15.94 14.97
C PRO A 192 -3.29 -16.74 16.27
N TYR A 193 -2.36 -16.47 17.18
CA TYR A 193 -2.33 -17.07 18.50
C TYR A 193 -3.55 -16.70 19.33
N ASP A 194 -4.16 -15.53 19.07
CA ASP A 194 -5.42 -15.11 19.68
C ASP A 194 -6.65 -15.75 18.99
N GLY A 195 -6.41 -16.54 17.96
CA GLY A 195 -7.41 -17.26 17.17
C GLY A 195 -7.45 -16.86 15.70
N GLY A 196 -7.72 -17.84 14.82
CA GLY A 196 -7.77 -17.60 13.38
C GLY A 196 -8.89 -16.63 12.96
N VAL A 197 -10.04 -16.63 13.65
CA VAL A 197 -11.14 -15.67 13.40
C VAL A 197 -10.78 -14.30 13.95
N TRP A 198 -10.07 -14.25 15.07
CA TRP A 198 -9.53 -13.01 15.60
C TRP A 198 -8.64 -12.34 14.57
N SER A 199 -7.58 -12.98 14.14
CA SER A 199 -6.62 -12.43 13.19
C SER A 199 -7.24 -12.11 11.83
N HIS A 200 -8.34 -12.80 11.46
CA HIS A 200 -9.04 -12.53 10.22
C HIS A 200 -9.90 -11.25 10.29
N ILE A 201 -10.74 -11.10 11.30
CA ILE A 201 -11.73 -10.02 11.33
C ILE A 201 -11.94 -9.38 12.72
N LEU A 202 -11.93 -10.15 13.82
CA LEU A 202 -12.41 -9.65 15.11
C LEU A 202 -11.49 -8.60 15.72
N TRP A 203 -10.20 -8.59 15.39
CA TRP A 203 -9.22 -7.63 15.88
C TRP A 203 -9.55 -6.16 15.57
N MET A 204 -10.43 -5.92 14.60
CA MET A 204 -10.87 -4.58 14.20
C MET A 204 -12.04 -4.04 15.02
N PHE A 205 -12.73 -4.91 15.77
CA PHE A 205 -13.97 -4.57 16.46
C PHE A 205 -13.82 -3.95 17.85
N PRO A 206 -12.74 -4.17 18.60
CA PRO A 206 -12.55 -3.50 19.87
C PRO A 206 -12.49 -1.99 19.72
N ARG A 207 -13.20 -1.29 20.60
CA ARG A 207 -13.23 0.16 20.64
C ARG A 207 -11.88 0.70 21.13
N ARG A 208 -11.35 1.66 20.42
CA ARG A 208 -10.22 2.48 20.85
C ARG A 208 -10.69 3.91 21.03
N ASP A 209 -10.20 4.61 22.03
CA ASP A 209 -10.50 6.02 22.13
C ASP A 209 -9.71 6.84 21.10
N ALA A 210 -10.17 8.08 20.85
CA ALA A 210 -9.56 8.92 19.81
C ALA A 210 -8.11 9.32 20.15
N ALA A 211 -7.79 9.47 21.43
CA ALA A 211 -6.45 9.86 21.88
C ALA A 211 -5.47 8.70 21.74
N GLU A 212 -5.90 7.47 22.09
CA GLU A 212 -5.11 6.25 21.87
C GLU A 212 -4.84 6.00 20.40
N LEU A 213 -5.86 6.16 19.54
CA LEU A 213 -5.72 5.98 18.11
C LEU A 213 -4.79 7.03 17.48
N GLU A 214 -4.89 8.28 17.95
CA GLU A 214 -3.97 9.34 17.53
C GLU A 214 -2.53 9.05 17.98
N ALA A 215 -2.32 8.65 19.25
CA ALA A 215 -1.01 8.28 19.77
C ALA A 215 -0.41 7.10 19.00
N HIS A 216 -1.23 6.08 18.67
CA HIS A 216 -0.84 4.95 17.82
C HIS A 216 -0.36 5.41 16.43
N CYS A 217 -1.11 6.29 15.75
CA CYS A 217 -0.72 6.82 14.46
C CYS A 217 0.56 7.67 14.52
N ARG A 218 0.70 8.50 15.56
CA ARG A 218 1.91 9.31 15.77
C ARG A 218 3.15 8.45 16.00
N ARG A 219 3.00 7.32 16.69
CA ARG A 219 4.09 6.39 16.98
C ARG A 219 4.49 5.57 15.76
N TRP A 220 3.52 4.96 15.08
CA TRP A 220 3.79 3.95 14.05
C TRP A 220 3.80 4.49 12.61
N ALA A 221 3.21 5.65 12.36
CA ALA A 221 3.20 6.30 11.06
C ALA A 221 3.47 7.82 11.16
N PRO A 222 4.56 8.26 11.83
CA PRO A 222 4.84 9.67 12.08
C PRO A 222 5.05 10.48 10.79
N ASP A 223 5.60 9.86 9.76
CA ASP A 223 5.77 10.41 8.42
C ASP A 223 4.43 10.70 7.73
N LEU A 224 3.49 9.78 7.81
CA LEU A 224 2.14 9.94 7.25
C LEU A 224 1.28 10.88 8.09
N TYR A 225 1.45 10.86 9.40
CA TYR A 225 0.74 11.76 10.33
C TYR A 225 1.11 13.23 10.09
N LYS A 226 2.30 13.55 9.60
CA LYS A 226 2.74 14.89 9.23
C LYS A 226 2.35 15.30 7.81
N ASP A 227 1.90 14.36 6.95
CA ASP A 227 1.55 14.66 5.56
C ASP A 227 0.11 15.20 5.44
N PRO A 228 -0.09 16.49 5.08
CA PRO A 228 -1.43 17.09 5.00
C PRO A 228 -2.30 16.43 3.94
N GLY A 229 -1.73 15.84 2.86
CA GLY A 229 -2.50 15.11 1.85
C GLY A 229 -3.03 13.79 2.40
N ILE A 230 -2.23 13.06 3.18
CA ILE A 230 -2.68 11.83 3.85
C ILE A 230 -3.75 12.16 4.91
N LEU A 231 -3.56 13.23 5.68
CA LEU A 231 -4.58 13.66 6.65
C LEU A 231 -5.88 14.10 5.98
N PHE A 232 -5.81 14.75 4.82
CA PHE A 232 -7.01 15.06 4.03
C PHE A 232 -7.74 13.78 3.60
N LEU A 233 -7.04 12.80 3.03
CA LEU A 233 -7.62 11.52 2.62
C LEU A 233 -8.18 10.74 3.82
N HIS A 234 -7.51 10.80 4.97
CA HIS A 234 -8.00 10.20 6.21
C HIS A 234 -9.34 10.82 6.66
N LYS A 235 -9.43 12.15 6.71
CA LYS A 235 -10.65 12.87 7.11
C LYS A 235 -11.79 12.73 6.13
N THR A 236 -11.50 12.51 4.85
CA THR A 236 -12.51 12.38 3.78
C THR A 236 -12.77 10.93 3.38
N PHE A 237 -12.29 9.96 4.17
CA PHE A 237 -12.38 8.53 3.85
C PHE A 237 -13.81 8.08 3.43
N LEU A 238 -14.81 8.35 4.24
CA LEU A 238 -16.20 7.95 3.95
C LEU A 238 -16.79 8.71 2.74
N LEU A 239 -16.41 9.97 2.54
CA LEU A 239 -16.88 10.77 1.41
C LEU A 239 -16.59 10.08 0.07
N TRP A 240 -15.40 9.51 -0.09
CA TRP A 240 -15.02 8.86 -1.34
C TRP A 240 -15.86 7.64 -1.67
N HIS A 241 -16.32 6.88 -0.66
CA HIS A 241 -17.23 5.75 -0.87
C HIS A 241 -18.61 6.22 -1.32
N VAL A 242 -19.12 7.31 -0.75
CA VAL A 242 -20.38 7.91 -1.18
C VAL A 242 -20.26 8.43 -2.62
N VAL A 243 -19.18 9.14 -2.94
CA VAL A 243 -18.95 9.71 -4.29
C VAL A 243 -18.87 8.59 -5.33
N ILE A 244 -18.10 7.54 -5.07
CA ILE A 244 -17.92 6.43 -6.01
C ILE A 244 -19.21 5.62 -6.11
N GLY A 245 -19.88 5.35 -5.00
CA GLY A 245 -21.18 4.66 -5.02
C GLY A 245 -22.22 5.42 -5.83
N ALA A 246 -22.33 6.73 -5.64
CA ALA A 246 -23.23 7.59 -6.42
C ALA A 246 -22.81 7.61 -7.92
N ALA A 247 -21.52 7.73 -8.21
CA ALA A 247 -21.03 7.70 -9.58
C ALA A 247 -21.37 6.39 -10.30
N LEU A 248 -21.17 5.23 -9.64
CA LEU A 248 -21.53 3.93 -10.19
C LEU A 248 -23.05 3.82 -10.45
N LEU A 249 -23.86 4.21 -9.45
CA LEU A 249 -25.32 4.16 -9.55
C LEU A 249 -25.83 5.00 -10.72
N PHE A 250 -25.47 6.27 -10.75
CA PHE A 250 -25.98 7.21 -11.74
C PHE A 250 -25.38 6.98 -13.15
N ALA A 251 -24.11 6.58 -13.25
CA ALA A 251 -23.53 6.23 -14.55
C ALA A 251 -24.19 4.98 -15.14
N GLY A 252 -24.41 3.93 -14.37
CA GLY A 252 -25.11 2.74 -14.83
C GLY A 252 -26.57 3.03 -15.21
N ALA A 253 -27.27 3.86 -14.42
CA ALA A 253 -28.63 4.28 -14.71
C ALA A 253 -28.74 5.14 -15.98
N ALA A 254 -27.77 6.03 -16.21
CA ALA A 254 -27.76 6.92 -17.38
C ALA A 254 -27.37 6.20 -18.67
N ILE A 255 -26.45 5.23 -18.60
CA ILE A 255 -25.94 4.51 -19.79
C ILE A 255 -26.89 3.37 -20.22
N TYR A 256 -27.56 2.72 -19.26
CA TYR A 256 -28.42 1.57 -19.49
C TYR A 256 -29.83 1.80 -18.92
N ASP A 257 -29.98 1.51 -17.63
CA ASP A 257 -31.24 1.63 -16.88
C ASP A 257 -30.97 1.64 -15.37
N TRP A 258 -32.01 1.95 -14.57
CA TRP A 258 -31.90 2.04 -13.12
C TRP A 258 -31.47 0.72 -12.45
N ARG A 259 -31.92 -0.43 -12.97
CA ARG A 259 -31.53 -1.75 -12.46
C ARG A 259 -30.03 -2.01 -12.65
N THR A 260 -29.51 -1.62 -13.80
CA THR A 260 -28.06 -1.68 -14.09
C THR A 260 -27.28 -0.72 -13.20
N GLY A 261 -27.80 0.47 -12.92
CA GLY A 261 -27.20 1.39 -11.95
C GLY A 261 -27.08 0.78 -10.56
N VAL A 262 -28.14 0.13 -10.06
CA VAL A 262 -28.11 -0.61 -8.79
C VAL A 262 -27.13 -1.79 -8.86
N SER A 263 -27.06 -2.50 -9.97
CA SER A 263 -26.06 -3.54 -10.19
C SER A 263 -24.65 -3.00 -10.05
N TRP A 264 -24.32 -1.89 -10.70
CA TRP A 264 -22.99 -1.29 -10.63
C TRP A 264 -22.64 -0.84 -9.21
N LEU A 265 -23.59 -0.26 -8.49
CA LEU A 265 -23.43 0.09 -7.09
C LEU A 265 -23.11 -1.14 -6.24
N LEU A 266 -23.94 -2.18 -6.31
CA LEU A 266 -23.79 -3.35 -5.45
C LEU A 266 -22.53 -4.16 -5.79
N TRP A 267 -22.27 -4.42 -7.07
CA TRP A 267 -21.11 -5.19 -7.49
C TRP A 267 -19.81 -4.37 -7.39
N GLY A 268 -19.81 -3.12 -7.84
CA GLY A 268 -18.64 -2.24 -7.87
C GLY A 268 -18.26 -1.65 -6.51
N LEU A 269 -19.20 -1.56 -5.57
CA LEU A 269 -18.90 -1.10 -4.20
C LEU A 269 -18.92 -2.27 -3.22
N ALA A 270 -20.07 -2.92 -2.97
CA ALA A 270 -20.23 -3.87 -1.87
C ALA A 270 -19.50 -5.20 -2.13
N VAL A 271 -19.77 -5.90 -3.24
CA VAL A 271 -19.13 -7.19 -3.55
C VAL A 271 -17.62 -7.02 -3.70
N ARG A 272 -17.19 -5.97 -4.40
CA ARG A 272 -15.78 -5.63 -4.54
C ARG A 272 -15.09 -5.41 -3.20
N MET A 273 -15.71 -4.66 -2.27
CA MET A 273 -15.13 -4.41 -0.94
C MET A 273 -15.05 -5.69 -0.12
N VAL A 274 -16.11 -6.51 -0.09
CA VAL A 274 -16.09 -7.80 0.59
C VAL A 274 -14.97 -8.70 0.06
N TYR A 275 -14.78 -8.75 -1.26
CA TYR A 275 -13.67 -9.50 -1.85
C TYR A 275 -12.31 -8.97 -1.35
N VAL A 276 -12.06 -7.65 -1.44
CA VAL A 276 -10.78 -7.05 -1.03
C VAL A 276 -10.54 -7.25 0.47
N PHE A 277 -11.57 -7.10 1.30
CA PHE A 277 -11.49 -7.36 2.74
C PHE A 277 -10.99 -8.78 3.02
N HIS A 278 -11.70 -9.78 2.51
CA HIS A 278 -11.35 -11.15 2.84
C HIS A 278 -9.99 -11.58 2.28
N VAL A 279 -9.60 -11.15 1.07
CA VAL A 279 -8.28 -11.51 0.54
C VAL A 279 -7.14 -10.85 1.32
N THR A 280 -7.33 -9.62 1.81
CA THR A 280 -6.38 -8.94 2.70
C THR A 280 -6.34 -9.61 4.07
N TRP A 281 -7.50 -9.90 4.66
CA TRP A 281 -7.58 -10.55 5.98
C TRP A 281 -7.06 -11.99 5.97
N PHE A 282 -7.09 -12.69 4.83
CA PHE A 282 -6.41 -13.98 4.68
C PHE A 282 -4.87 -13.82 4.71
N VAL A 283 -4.34 -12.69 4.29
CA VAL A 283 -2.91 -12.42 4.49
C VAL A 283 -2.58 -12.34 5.97
N ASN A 284 -3.43 -11.70 6.80
CA ASN A 284 -3.19 -11.60 8.24
C ASN A 284 -3.38 -12.94 8.98
N SER A 285 -4.32 -13.78 8.55
CA SER A 285 -4.72 -15.02 9.22
C SER A 285 -4.11 -16.27 8.59
N ALA A 286 -4.54 -16.62 7.40
CA ALA A 286 -4.21 -17.90 6.75
C ALA A 286 -2.69 -18.04 6.48
N THR A 287 -2.00 -16.96 6.14
CA THR A 287 -0.55 -16.99 5.85
C THR A 287 0.33 -17.03 7.10
N HIS A 288 -0.24 -16.90 8.29
CA HIS A 288 0.47 -17.18 9.56
C HIS A 288 0.11 -18.55 10.15
N ILE A 289 -0.88 -19.27 9.55
CA ILE A 289 -1.32 -20.60 10.01
C ILE A 289 -0.88 -21.69 9.03
N TRP A 290 -1.10 -21.48 7.72
CA TRP A 290 -0.90 -22.51 6.69
C TRP A 290 0.08 -22.06 5.60
N GLY A 291 0.74 -23.04 4.98
CA GLY A 291 1.64 -22.83 3.87
C GLY A 291 3.05 -23.34 4.13
N TYR A 292 3.97 -23.00 3.25
CA TYR A 292 5.38 -23.36 3.33
C TYR A 292 6.25 -22.12 3.61
N ARG A 293 7.51 -22.34 3.95
CA ARG A 293 8.51 -21.29 4.21
C ARG A 293 9.66 -21.43 3.23
N ASN A 294 10.12 -20.31 2.69
CA ASN A 294 11.37 -20.24 1.93
C ASN A 294 12.52 -19.79 2.82
N TYR A 295 12.22 -19.05 3.90
CA TYR A 295 13.23 -18.43 4.77
C TYR A 295 12.89 -18.65 6.24
N GLU A 296 13.90 -18.74 7.06
CA GLU A 296 13.74 -18.69 8.50
C GLU A 296 13.44 -17.26 8.93
N THR A 297 12.33 -17.07 9.63
CA THR A 297 11.88 -15.82 10.24
C THR A 297 11.53 -16.07 11.71
N ASN A 298 11.52 -15.02 12.51
CA ASN A 298 11.20 -15.12 13.94
C ASN A 298 9.68 -15.18 14.22
N ASP A 299 8.88 -15.22 13.18
CA ASP A 299 7.43 -15.27 13.18
C ASP A 299 6.92 -16.52 12.44
N ASN A 300 5.59 -16.73 12.39
CA ASN A 300 4.98 -17.88 11.72
C ASN A 300 4.57 -17.61 10.27
N SER A 301 5.01 -16.52 9.68
CA SER A 301 4.69 -16.17 8.29
C SER A 301 5.02 -17.31 7.32
N ARG A 302 4.11 -17.59 6.39
CA ARG A 302 4.19 -18.68 5.43
C ARG A 302 3.78 -18.19 4.03
N ASN A 303 4.27 -18.86 3.03
CA ASN A 303 3.87 -18.67 1.64
C ASN A 303 2.66 -19.57 1.37
N LEU A 304 1.52 -18.98 1.00
CA LEU A 304 0.27 -19.68 0.74
C LEU A 304 -0.22 -19.35 -0.66
N TRP A 305 -0.11 -20.30 -1.59
CA TRP A 305 -0.27 -20.10 -3.02
C TRP A 305 -1.62 -19.51 -3.44
N TRP A 306 -2.72 -19.98 -2.86
CA TRP A 306 -4.04 -19.47 -3.23
C TRP A 306 -4.27 -18.04 -2.72
N VAL A 307 -3.74 -17.68 -1.53
CA VAL A 307 -3.73 -16.29 -1.07
C VAL A 307 -2.82 -15.45 -1.97
N GLY A 308 -1.66 -15.99 -2.38
CA GLY A 308 -0.75 -15.32 -3.31
C GLY A 308 -1.42 -14.94 -4.62
N LEU A 309 -2.29 -15.81 -5.15
CA LEU A 309 -3.06 -15.52 -6.37
C LEU A 309 -4.20 -14.52 -6.12
N LEU A 310 -5.00 -14.74 -5.08
CA LEU A 310 -6.17 -13.91 -4.78
C LEU A 310 -5.79 -12.52 -4.28
N ALA A 311 -4.73 -12.40 -3.47
CA ALA A 311 -4.22 -11.16 -2.91
C ALA A 311 -3.03 -10.58 -3.70
N PHE A 312 -2.99 -10.80 -5.02
CA PHE A 312 -2.11 -10.13 -5.98
C PHE A 312 -0.60 -10.24 -5.69
N GLY A 313 -0.18 -11.27 -4.95
CA GLY A 313 1.20 -11.53 -4.56
C GLY A 313 1.49 -11.43 -3.07
N GLU A 314 0.56 -10.93 -2.24
CA GLU A 314 0.79 -10.74 -0.80
C GLU A 314 0.80 -12.06 -0.01
N GLY A 315 0.24 -13.14 -0.56
CA GLY A 315 0.29 -14.48 0.05
C GLY A 315 1.67 -15.15 0.02
N TRP A 316 2.68 -14.56 -0.63
CA TRP A 316 4.11 -14.93 -0.50
C TRP A 316 4.70 -14.31 0.75
N HIS A 317 4.05 -14.54 1.87
CA HIS A 317 4.16 -13.74 3.07
C HIS A 317 5.43 -14.03 3.88
N ASN A 318 5.92 -15.26 3.88
CA ASN A 318 7.23 -15.59 4.48
C ASN A 318 8.38 -14.91 3.73
N ASN A 319 8.31 -14.82 2.40
CA ASN A 319 9.30 -14.09 1.62
C ASN A 319 9.29 -12.59 1.99
N HIS A 320 8.08 -12.02 2.15
CA HIS A 320 7.90 -10.64 2.55
C HIS A 320 8.43 -10.38 3.96
N HIS A 321 8.09 -11.20 4.96
CA HIS A 321 8.59 -11.07 6.33
C HIS A 321 10.11 -11.26 6.42
N ALA A 322 10.69 -12.08 5.53
CA ALA A 322 12.13 -12.21 5.43
C ALA A 322 12.79 -10.95 4.87
N PHE A 323 12.16 -10.26 3.90
CA PHE A 323 12.73 -9.11 3.18
C PHE A 323 11.69 -8.00 2.98
N GLN A 324 11.25 -7.38 4.08
CA GLN A 324 10.11 -6.45 4.15
C GLN A 324 10.16 -5.33 3.11
N ARG A 325 11.33 -4.75 2.83
CA ARG A 325 11.50 -3.67 1.85
C ARG A 325 11.58 -4.12 0.40
N MET A 326 11.69 -5.42 0.14
CA MET A 326 11.80 -5.92 -1.22
C MET A 326 10.47 -5.71 -1.97
N ALA A 327 10.56 -5.12 -3.17
CA ALA A 327 9.37 -4.84 -3.97
C ALA A 327 8.72 -6.11 -4.56
N LYS A 328 9.50 -7.19 -4.68
CA LYS A 328 9.08 -8.49 -5.17
C LYS A 328 8.84 -9.43 -4.00
N HIS A 329 7.63 -9.95 -3.86
CA HIS A 329 7.31 -10.94 -2.83
C HIS A 329 7.40 -12.37 -3.34
N GLY A 330 7.11 -12.65 -4.60
CA GLY A 330 7.29 -13.98 -5.19
C GLY A 330 8.75 -14.23 -5.57
N HIS A 331 9.44 -15.13 -4.86
CA HIS A 331 10.87 -15.41 -5.07
C HIS A 331 11.13 -16.62 -5.97
N ARG A 332 10.22 -17.59 -6.00
CA ARG A 332 10.29 -18.74 -6.93
C ARG A 332 9.62 -18.38 -8.26
N TRP A 333 9.94 -19.09 -9.34
CA TRP A 333 9.43 -18.81 -10.69
C TRP A 333 7.89 -18.92 -10.81
N TRP A 334 7.26 -19.75 -9.98
CA TRP A 334 5.82 -19.99 -9.94
C TRP A 334 5.08 -19.15 -8.88
N GLU A 335 5.80 -18.40 -8.06
CA GLU A 335 5.25 -17.47 -7.09
C GLU A 335 4.86 -16.15 -7.81
N PHE A 336 3.72 -16.17 -8.50
CA PHE A 336 3.25 -15.03 -9.27
C PHE A 336 2.97 -13.82 -8.39
N ASP A 337 3.55 -12.69 -8.72
CA ASP A 337 3.42 -11.43 -8.00
C ASP A 337 3.01 -10.33 -9.00
N THR A 338 1.69 -10.20 -9.20
CA THR A 338 1.13 -9.26 -10.16
C THR A 338 1.34 -7.81 -9.74
N THR A 339 1.37 -7.53 -8.44
CA THR A 339 1.68 -6.19 -7.91
C THR A 339 3.11 -5.78 -8.25
N TYR A 340 4.09 -6.68 -8.14
CA TYR A 340 5.46 -6.40 -8.56
C TYR A 340 5.56 -6.10 -10.06
N TRP A 341 4.82 -6.82 -10.91
CA TRP A 341 4.81 -6.51 -12.34
C TRP A 341 4.32 -5.09 -12.62
N MET A 342 3.33 -4.60 -11.86
CA MET A 342 2.87 -3.21 -11.98
C MET A 342 3.94 -2.20 -11.56
N ILE A 343 4.71 -2.50 -10.50
CA ILE A 343 5.85 -1.67 -10.09
C ILE A 343 6.91 -1.61 -11.21
N LEU A 344 7.19 -2.73 -11.89
CA LEU A 344 8.12 -2.74 -13.03
C LEU A 344 7.58 -1.93 -14.23
N VAL A 345 6.28 -1.96 -14.47
CA VAL A 345 5.65 -1.10 -15.49
C VAL A 345 5.82 0.37 -15.12
N MET A 346 5.56 0.73 -13.86
CA MET A 346 5.77 2.10 -13.38
C MET A 346 7.24 2.53 -13.50
N GLU A 347 8.18 1.65 -13.19
CA GLU A 347 9.62 1.92 -13.33
C GLU A 347 9.98 2.21 -14.79
N LYS A 348 9.48 1.40 -15.74
CA LYS A 348 9.69 1.63 -17.19
C LYS A 348 9.08 2.94 -17.68
N LEU A 349 7.97 3.37 -17.08
CA LEU A 349 7.31 4.63 -17.42
C LEU A 349 7.91 5.85 -16.69
N GLY A 350 8.94 5.66 -15.85
CA GLY A 350 9.54 6.73 -15.06
C GLY A 350 8.66 7.22 -13.90
N LEU A 351 7.61 6.47 -13.54
CA LEU A 351 6.71 6.77 -12.43
C LEU A 351 7.18 6.17 -11.10
N ALA A 352 8.13 5.24 -11.14
CA ALA A 352 8.78 4.66 -9.97
C ALA A 352 10.29 4.59 -10.19
N TRP A 353 11.06 4.80 -9.12
CA TRP A 353 12.53 4.66 -9.11
C TRP A 353 13.00 4.13 -7.77
N ASN A 354 14.28 3.81 -7.61
CA ASN A 354 14.87 3.20 -6.41
C ASN A 354 14.14 1.91 -6.00
N VAL A 355 13.66 1.12 -6.97
CA VAL A 355 12.95 -0.12 -6.70
C VAL A 355 13.89 -1.14 -6.04
N VAL A 356 13.53 -1.58 -4.84
CA VAL A 356 14.31 -2.57 -4.08
C VAL A 356 14.07 -3.97 -4.67
N LYS A 357 14.97 -4.43 -5.53
CA LYS A 357 14.83 -5.70 -6.29
C LYS A 357 15.55 -6.87 -5.66
N THR A 358 16.54 -6.59 -4.82
CA THR A 358 17.40 -7.61 -4.21
C THR A 358 17.39 -7.50 -2.69
N PRO A 359 17.50 -8.62 -1.99
CA PRO A 359 17.58 -8.61 -0.54
C PRO A 359 18.81 -7.83 -0.06
N ARG A 360 18.64 -7.02 0.97
CA ARG A 360 19.76 -6.45 1.72
C ARG A 360 19.97 -7.33 2.96
N GLY A 361 21.06 -8.07 3.00
CA GLY A 361 21.40 -9.02 4.08
C GLY A 361 21.10 -10.48 3.72
N GLY A 362 21.95 -11.39 4.17
CA GLY A 362 21.78 -12.84 4.04
C GLY A 362 20.79 -13.35 5.10
N ARG A 363 19.75 -14.06 4.66
CA ARG A 363 18.93 -14.92 5.53
C ARG A 363 19.09 -16.35 5.07
N THR A 364 19.06 -17.26 6.03
CA THR A 364 19.17 -18.71 5.75
C THR A 364 17.88 -19.15 5.03
N THR A 365 18.04 -19.80 3.88
CA THR A 365 16.93 -20.48 3.20
C THR A 365 16.60 -21.77 3.93
N VAL A 366 15.31 -22.04 4.09
CA VAL A 366 14.84 -23.36 4.53
C VAL A 366 15.03 -24.34 3.36
N ALA A 367 15.74 -25.44 3.60
CA ALA A 367 16.05 -26.46 2.59
C ALA A 367 14.79 -27.21 2.11
#